data_33a579ea2352ff6b5a6a0a1f4fbe2e8d
#
_entry.id   33a579ea2352ff6b5a6a0a1f4fbe2e8d
#
_cell.length_a   1.000
_cell.length_b   1.000
_cell.length_c   1.000
_cell.angle_alpha   90.00
_cell.angle_beta   90.00
_cell.angle_gamma   90.00
#
_symmetry.space_group_name_H-M   'P 1'
#
loop_
_entity.id
_entity.type
_entity.pdbx_description
1 polymer ?
#
loop_
_entity_poly.entity_id
_entity_poly.type
_entity_poly.pdbx_seq_one_letter_code
_entity_poly.pdbx_strand_id
1 'polypeptide(L)'
;MKKIPLLFYTLLASFSFAQCSLEISDTTHINCNGDNSGAIGLNVLNATQPYTINLSNGAVAINGDSFSGLTAGTYQLILLDANLCSDTVEIKLKEPSLLTLNLKCESNNLAAEVSGGVKPYIYHWRDVSNTVFSNDSVVTFNPGQFYDFEIVDDKGCNLRDSIFLLVDFSVDKFIGNVPLTIQLTNTSTEGLYEWNFDNGETSNDFNPIYEYESVGSYNLSLQLTDEHECVDEKTIVIEVQGFDLSINNWEEMFNAFSPNGDGINDSFSFEENNAISEFSVKIFNRWGSLVYSWTDPNFKWNGLSFDGDNLTEGVYYYLMNATGQDGQLYEKKGSISLFF
;
A
#
# COMPACT_ATOMS: atom_id res chain seq x y z
N MET A 1 -42.02 -32.50 -108.95
CA MET A 1 -41.67 -33.16 -107.72
C MET A 1 -41.03 -32.12 -106.79
N LYS A 2 -41.78 -31.53 -105.83
CA LYS A 2 -41.24 -30.61 -104.85
C LYS A 2 -40.96 -31.38 -103.58
N LYS A 3 -39.69 -31.41 -103.12
CA LYS A 3 -39.27 -31.95 -101.83
C LYS A 3 -39.53 -30.93 -100.74
N ILE A 4 -40.31 -31.31 -99.72
CA ILE A 4 -40.52 -30.56 -98.50
C ILE A 4 -39.46 -30.97 -97.53
N PRO A 5 -38.69 -30.04 -96.88
CA PRO A 5 -37.75 -30.43 -95.85
C PRO A 5 -38.51 -30.57 -94.50
N LEU A 6 -38.29 -31.67 -93.84
CA LEU A 6 -38.76 -31.96 -92.48
C LEU A 6 -37.93 -31.21 -91.49
N LEU A 7 -38.52 -30.24 -90.81
CA LEU A 7 -37.85 -29.48 -89.74
C LEU A 7 -38.00 -30.24 -88.41
N PHE A 8 -36.88 -30.82 -87.92
CA PHE A 8 -36.84 -31.39 -86.61
C PHE A 8 -36.72 -30.28 -85.60
N TYR A 9 -37.77 -30.00 -84.81
CA TYR A 9 -37.74 -29.16 -83.63
C TYR A 9 -37.22 -30.05 -82.46
N THR A 10 -36.00 -29.85 -82.06
CA THR A 10 -35.47 -30.41 -80.77
C THR A 10 -35.99 -29.50 -79.66
N LEU A 11 -36.99 -29.99 -78.93
CA LEU A 11 -37.44 -29.36 -77.69
C LEU A 11 -36.38 -29.53 -76.63
N LEU A 12 -35.50 -28.56 -76.43
CA LEU A 12 -34.57 -28.48 -75.22
C LEU A 12 -35.45 -28.14 -74.04
N ALA A 13 -35.91 -29.14 -73.31
CA ALA A 13 -36.48 -28.93 -72.01
C ALA A 13 -35.34 -28.45 -71.06
N SER A 14 -35.28 -27.17 -70.76
CA SER A 14 -34.47 -26.63 -69.72
C SER A 14 -35.06 -27.07 -68.37
N PHE A 15 -34.53 -28.13 -67.83
CA PHE A 15 -34.77 -28.51 -66.40
C PHE A 15 -34.15 -27.43 -65.54
N SER A 16 -34.94 -26.46 -65.04
CA SER A 16 -34.53 -25.62 -63.94
C SER A 16 -34.61 -26.46 -62.67
N PHE A 17 -33.49 -27.02 -62.27
CA PHE A 17 -33.39 -27.60 -60.93
C PHE A 17 -33.48 -26.43 -59.92
N ALA A 18 -34.44 -26.51 -58.99
CA ALA A 18 -34.46 -25.61 -57.87
C ALA A 18 -33.16 -25.78 -57.08
N GLN A 19 -32.34 -24.74 -57.10
CA GLN A 19 -31.04 -24.75 -56.40
C GLN A 19 -31.28 -24.74 -54.88
N CYS A 20 -30.65 -25.65 -54.11
CA CYS A 20 -30.70 -25.57 -52.66
C CYS A 20 -30.04 -24.29 -52.17
N SER A 21 -30.56 -23.69 -51.11
CA SER A 21 -30.06 -22.43 -50.56
C SER A 21 -29.98 -22.49 -49.06
N LEU A 22 -28.92 -21.89 -48.53
CA LEU A 22 -28.64 -21.71 -47.10
C LEU A 22 -28.69 -20.20 -46.79
N GLU A 23 -29.57 -19.78 -45.89
CA GLU A 23 -29.72 -18.42 -45.48
C GLU A 23 -29.54 -18.27 -43.94
N ILE A 24 -29.02 -17.16 -43.52
CA ILE A 24 -28.98 -16.79 -42.10
C ILE A 24 -30.37 -16.29 -41.70
N SER A 25 -31.04 -16.96 -40.79
CA SER A 25 -32.36 -16.54 -40.27
C SER A 25 -32.25 -15.64 -39.05
N ASP A 26 -31.24 -15.88 -38.17
CA ASP A 26 -30.98 -15.10 -36.96
C ASP A 26 -29.51 -15.14 -36.59
N THR A 27 -29.05 -14.13 -35.86
CA THR A 27 -27.68 -14.02 -35.40
C THR A 27 -27.62 -13.46 -33.99
N THR A 28 -27.13 -14.22 -33.06
CA THR A 28 -26.79 -13.75 -31.69
C THR A 28 -25.30 -13.50 -31.62
N HIS A 29 -24.92 -12.26 -31.41
CA HIS A 29 -23.53 -11.87 -31.15
C HIS A 29 -23.12 -12.23 -29.73
N ILE A 30 -21.82 -12.20 -29.46
CA ILE A 30 -21.24 -12.54 -28.16
C ILE A 30 -21.64 -11.45 -27.14
N ASN A 31 -22.09 -11.87 -25.95
CA ASN A 31 -22.51 -10.94 -24.90
C ASN A 31 -21.31 -10.28 -24.22
N CYS A 32 -20.32 -11.08 -23.78
CA CYS A 32 -19.14 -10.60 -23.11
C CYS A 32 -17.88 -10.89 -23.92
N ASN A 33 -16.90 -9.99 -23.87
CA ASN A 33 -15.62 -10.21 -24.54
C ASN A 33 -15.01 -11.56 -24.14
N GLY A 34 -14.66 -12.39 -25.13
CA GLY A 34 -14.03 -13.69 -24.94
C GLY A 34 -14.96 -14.82 -24.53
N ASP A 35 -16.27 -14.61 -24.44
CA ASP A 35 -17.21 -15.67 -24.10
C ASP A 35 -17.67 -16.45 -25.36
N ASN A 36 -18.54 -17.44 -25.18
CA ASN A 36 -19.09 -18.29 -26.24
C ASN A 36 -20.62 -18.25 -26.32
N SER A 37 -21.22 -17.11 -26.06
CA SER A 37 -22.68 -16.91 -26.10
C SER A 37 -23.24 -16.75 -27.51
N GLY A 38 -22.41 -16.79 -28.54
CA GLY A 38 -22.82 -16.61 -29.94
C GLY A 38 -23.67 -17.76 -30.47
N ALA A 39 -24.63 -17.40 -31.33
CA ALA A 39 -25.46 -18.37 -32.04
C ALA A 39 -25.78 -17.91 -33.48
N ILE A 40 -26.03 -18.88 -34.36
CA ILE A 40 -26.43 -18.68 -35.76
C ILE A 40 -27.67 -19.53 -36.00
N GLY A 41 -28.78 -18.88 -36.35
CA GLY A 41 -29.97 -19.54 -36.87
C GLY A 41 -29.93 -19.59 -38.38
N LEU A 42 -30.46 -20.66 -38.98
CA LEU A 42 -30.37 -20.97 -40.40
C LEU A 42 -31.72 -21.28 -40.98
N ASN A 43 -31.87 -20.91 -42.25
CA ASN A 43 -33.02 -21.28 -43.07
C ASN A 43 -32.51 -22.10 -44.28
N VAL A 44 -32.95 -23.35 -44.40
CA VAL A 44 -32.55 -24.21 -45.48
C VAL A 44 -33.68 -24.39 -46.45
N LEU A 45 -33.51 -23.94 -47.71
CA LEU A 45 -34.50 -23.99 -48.73
C LEU A 45 -34.13 -24.99 -49.83
N ASN A 46 -35.14 -25.72 -50.33
CA ASN A 46 -35.02 -26.67 -51.47
C ASN A 46 -33.94 -27.76 -51.31
N ALA A 47 -33.47 -28.07 -50.10
CA ALA A 47 -32.52 -29.14 -49.86
C ALA A 47 -33.23 -30.46 -49.63
N THR A 48 -32.68 -31.53 -50.20
CA THR A 48 -33.18 -32.91 -50.05
C THR A 48 -32.57 -33.56 -48.82
N GLN A 49 -33.39 -34.06 -47.94
CA GLN A 49 -32.94 -34.76 -46.74
C GLN A 49 -32.37 -36.17 -47.08
N PRO A 50 -31.35 -36.68 -46.33
CA PRO A 50 -30.64 -35.95 -45.26
C PRO A 50 -29.68 -34.91 -45.85
N TYR A 51 -29.61 -33.73 -45.22
CA TYR A 51 -28.58 -32.73 -45.50
C TYR A 51 -27.67 -32.51 -44.29
N THR A 52 -26.48 -32.00 -44.52
CA THR A 52 -25.53 -31.60 -43.51
C THR A 52 -25.11 -30.16 -43.67
N ILE A 53 -24.91 -29.46 -42.57
CA ILE A 53 -24.32 -28.11 -42.57
C ILE A 53 -23.03 -28.21 -41.77
N ASN A 54 -21.89 -27.96 -42.43
CA ASN A 54 -20.56 -27.97 -41.81
C ASN A 54 -20.17 -26.52 -41.50
N LEU A 55 -19.78 -26.27 -40.23
CA LEU A 55 -19.21 -25.03 -39.76
C LEU A 55 -17.69 -25.06 -39.84
N SER A 56 -17.05 -23.96 -40.17
CA SER A 56 -15.59 -23.86 -40.37
C SER A 56 -14.76 -24.27 -39.13
N ASN A 57 -15.37 -24.26 -37.91
CA ASN A 57 -14.74 -24.74 -36.68
C ASN A 57 -14.81 -26.29 -36.48
N GLY A 58 -15.39 -27.02 -37.44
CA GLY A 58 -15.57 -28.45 -37.37
C GLY A 58 -16.91 -28.94 -36.80
N ALA A 59 -17.77 -28.05 -36.30
CA ALA A 59 -19.12 -28.43 -35.89
C ALA A 59 -19.97 -28.82 -37.10
N VAL A 60 -20.86 -29.83 -36.95
CA VAL A 60 -21.73 -30.35 -38.00
C VAL A 60 -23.18 -30.44 -37.49
N ALA A 61 -24.12 -29.92 -38.22
CA ALA A 61 -25.56 -30.10 -37.99
C ALA A 61 -26.13 -31.01 -39.08
N ILE A 62 -26.84 -32.10 -38.68
CA ILE A 62 -27.54 -33.01 -39.59
C ILE A 62 -29.02 -32.70 -39.49
N ASN A 63 -29.63 -32.24 -40.62
CA ASN A 63 -30.99 -31.75 -40.69
C ASN A 63 -31.32 -30.70 -39.62
N GLY A 64 -30.27 -29.99 -39.13
CA GLY A 64 -30.36 -28.93 -38.11
C GLY A 64 -30.45 -27.58 -38.76
N ASP A 65 -30.90 -26.61 -37.95
CA ASP A 65 -31.16 -25.22 -38.38
C ASP A 65 -30.43 -24.17 -37.49
N SER A 66 -29.52 -24.62 -36.61
CA SER A 66 -28.82 -23.69 -35.73
C SER A 66 -27.50 -24.22 -35.19
N PHE A 67 -26.61 -23.30 -34.83
CA PHE A 67 -25.42 -23.48 -34.05
C PHE A 67 -25.42 -22.53 -32.87
N SER A 68 -24.95 -22.99 -31.72
CA SER A 68 -24.84 -22.19 -30.50
C SER A 68 -23.49 -22.46 -29.80
N GLY A 69 -23.15 -21.69 -28.76
CA GLY A 69 -21.90 -21.84 -28.04
C GLY A 69 -20.69 -21.37 -28.89
N LEU A 70 -20.92 -20.38 -29.75
CA LEU A 70 -19.88 -19.87 -30.66
C LEU A 70 -19.17 -18.66 -30.05
N THR A 71 -17.88 -18.58 -30.27
CA THR A 71 -17.03 -17.42 -29.93
C THR A 71 -17.09 -16.36 -31.04
N ALA A 72 -16.50 -15.19 -30.79
CA ALA A 72 -16.34 -14.18 -31.85
C ALA A 72 -15.45 -14.71 -32.97
N GLY A 73 -15.81 -14.38 -34.20
CA GLY A 73 -15.06 -14.83 -35.38
C GLY A 73 -15.87 -14.83 -36.65
N THR A 74 -15.21 -15.16 -37.75
CA THR A 74 -15.86 -15.36 -39.05
C THR A 74 -16.06 -16.86 -39.26
N TYR A 75 -17.29 -17.25 -39.54
CA TYR A 75 -17.71 -18.60 -39.75
C TYR A 75 -18.20 -18.81 -41.21
N GLN A 76 -17.70 -19.84 -41.86
CA GLN A 76 -18.20 -20.30 -43.12
C GLN A 76 -19.08 -21.54 -42.87
N LEU A 77 -20.29 -21.51 -43.38
CA LEU A 77 -21.27 -22.60 -43.30
C LEU A 77 -21.46 -23.19 -44.69
N ILE A 78 -21.30 -24.50 -44.79
CA ILE A 78 -21.40 -25.24 -46.06
C ILE A 78 -22.53 -26.24 -45.93
N LEU A 79 -23.61 -26.02 -46.68
CA LEU A 79 -24.71 -26.96 -46.87
C LEU A 79 -24.30 -28.03 -47.91
N LEU A 80 -24.61 -29.29 -47.64
CA LEU A 80 -24.55 -30.38 -48.60
C LEU A 80 -25.77 -31.29 -48.40
N ASP A 81 -26.56 -31.51 -49.47
CA ASP A 81 -27.75 -32.35 -49.40
C ASP A 81 -27.52 -33.74 -50.01
N ALA A 82 -28.52 -34.63 -49.92
CA ALA A 82 -28.48 -35.99 -50.45
C ALA A 82 -28.30 -36.07 -51.98
N ASN A 83 -28.66 -35.01 -52.70
CA ASN A 83 -28.52 -34.91 -54.18
C ASN A 83 -27.21 -34.22 -54.59
N LEU A 84 -26.26 -34.00 -53.64
CA LEU A 84 -24.99 -33.29 -53.84
C LEU A 84 -25.18 -31.80 -54.20
N CYS A 85 -26.34 -31.22 -53.92
CA CYS A 85 -26.50 -29.79 -53.97
C CYS A 85 -25.78 -29.14 -52.80
N SER A 86 -25.02 -28.09 -53.06
CA SER A 86 -24.27 -27.37 -52.04
C SER A 86 -24.48 -25.88 -52.14
N ASP A 87 -24.50 -25.22 -50.98
CA ASP A 87 -24.47 -23.75 -50.84
C ASP A 87 -23.58 -23.33 -49.66
N THR A 88 -23.08 -22.11 -49.72
CA THR A 88 -22.12 -21.62 -48.72
C THR A 88 -22.48 -20.21 -48.34
N VAL A 89 -22.55 -19.94 -47.03
CA VAL A 89 -22.76 -18.62 -46.48
C VAL A 89 -21.67 -18.31 -45.45
N GLU A 90 -21.27 -17.06 -45.40
CA GLU A 90 -20.30 -16.54 -44.40
C GLU A 90 -20.98 -15.57 -43.45
N ILE A 91 -20.68 -15.65 -42.19
CA ILE A 91 -21.16 -14.77 -41.11
C ILE A 91 -20.06 -14.41 -40.17
N LYS A 92 -20.02 -13.15 -39.70
CA LYS A 92 -19.13 -12.67 -38.68
C LYS A 92 -19.85 -12.44 -37.36
N LEU A 93 -19.57 -13.21 -36.34
CA LEU A 93 -19.98 -12.95 -34.97
C LEU A 93 -19.02 -11.94 -34.32
N LYS A 94 -19.59 -10.90 -33.73
CA LYS A 94 -18.88 -9.79 -33.09
C LYS A 94 -18.95 -9.98 -31.59
N GLU A 95 -17.94 -9.47 -30.89
CA GLU A 95 -17.94 -9.31 -29.43
C GLU A 95 -17.78 -7.84 -29.06
N PRO A 96 -18.23 -7.41 -27.88
CA PRO A 96 -17.96 -6.09 -27.37
C PRO A 96 -16.48 -5.91 -27.03
N SER A 97 -16.02 -4.69 -26.86
CA SER A 97 -14.70 -4.41 -26.30
C SER A 97 -14.62 -4.95 -24.86
N LEU A 98 -13.41 -5.34 -24.43
CA LEU A 98 -13.19 -5.84 -23.06
C LEU A 98 -13.67 -4.81 -22.05
N LEU A 99 -14.52 -5.23 -21.11
CA LEU A 99 -14.90 -4.43 -19.95
C LEU A 99 -13.66 -4.28 -19.05
N THR A 100 -13.33 -3.06 -18.66
CA THR A 100 -12.22 -2.76 -17.76
C THR A 100 -12.68 -1.88 -16.62
N LEU A 101 -12.10 -2.07 -15.47
CA LEU A 101 -12.34 -1.32 -14.24
C LEU A 101 -11.01 -0.87 -13.67
N ASN A 102 -10.95 0.40 -13.23
CA ASN A 102 -9.87 0.96 -12.45
C ASN A 102 -10.50 1.76 -11.30
N LEU A 103 -10.25 1.36 -10.06
CA LEU A 103 -10.61 2.14 -8.89
C LEU A 103 -9.48 3.13 -8.59
N LYS A 104 -9.83 4.39 -8.32
CA LYS A 104 -8.86 5.43 -8.04
C LYS A 104 -9.36 6.40 -6.99
N CYS A 105 -8.50 6.76 -6.04
CA CYS A 105 -8.79 7.84 -5.11
C CYS A 105 -8.37 9.20 -5.67
N GLU A 106 -9.30 10.14 -5.60
CA GLU A 106 -9.05 11.56 -5.89
C GLU A 106 -9.67 12.44 -4.81
N SER A 107 -8.85 13.14 -4.07
CA SER A 107 -9.28 14.12 -3.05
C SER A 107 -10.42 13.62 -2.15
N ASN A 108 -10.24 12.57 -1.40
CA ASN A 108 -11.24 11.93 -0.52
C ASN A 108 -12.45 11.29 -1.24
N ASN A 109 -12.38 11.08 -2.54
CA ASN A 109 -13.38 10.33 -3.27
C ASN A 109 -12.74 9.08 -3.89
N LEU A 110 -13.50 7.98 -3.89
CA LEU A 110 -13.15 6.76 -4.59
C LEU A 110 -14.00 6.69 -5.86
N ALA A 111 -13.35 6.79 -7.00
CA ALA A 111 -13.97 6.77 -8.32
C ALA A 111 -13.78 5.43 -9.03
N ALA A 112 -14.82 4.95 -9.69
CA ALA A 112 -14.76 3.79 -10.58
C ALA A 112 -14.67 4.26 -12.03
N GLU A 113 -13.48 4.15 -12.62
CA GLU A 113 -13.25 4.41 -14.04
C GLU A 113 -13.52 3.15 -14.84
N VAL A 114 -14.57 3.16 -15.65
CA VAL A 114 -15.05 2.01 -16.41
C VAL A 114 -14.96 2.27 -17.92
N SER A 115 -14.40 1.33 -18.67
CA SER A 115 -14.39 1.38 -20.13
C SER A 115 -14.69 0.01 -20.75
N GLY A 116 -15.04 0.00 -22.05
CA GLY A 116 -15.41 -1.23 -22.74
C GLY A 116 -16.80 -1.73 -22.38
N GLY A 117 -17.08 -3.03 -22.63
CA GLY A 117 -18.41 -3.61 -22.43
C GLY A 117 -19.52 -2.94 -23.24
N VAL A 118 -20.76 -3.09 -22.81
CA VAL A 118 -21.95 -2.51 -23.44
C VAL A 118 -22.67 -1.61 -22.44
N LYS A 119 -22.77 -0.30 -22.72
CA LYS A 119 -23.53 0.66 -21.89
C LYS A 119 -25.04 0.41 -21.97
N PRO A 120 -25.83 0.78 -20.92
CA PRO A 120 -25.42 1.45 -19.66
C PRO A 120 -24.73 0.51 -18.67
N TYR A 121 -24.00 1.11 -17.72
CA TYR A 121 -23.38 0.40 -16.61
C TYR A 121 -24.22 0.55 -15.34
N ILE A 122 -24.22 -0.50 -14.51
CA ILE A 122 -24.82 -0.51 -13.18
C ILE A 122 -23.66 -0.65 -12.17
N TYR A 123 -23.59 0.27 -11.21
CA TYR A 123 -22.57 0.33 -10.17
C TYR A 123 -23.14 -0.18 -8.86
N HIS A 124 -22.38 -0.99 -8.12
CA HIS A 124 -22.77 -1.46 -6.81
C HIS A 124 -21.58 -1.34 -5.85
N TRP A 125 -21.68 -0.37 -4.95
CA TRP A 125 -20.77 -0.26 -3.80
C TRP A 125 -21.40 -0.96 -2.61
N ARG A 126 -20.65 -1.91 -2.01
CA ARG A 126 -21.11 -2.69 -0.87
C ARG A 126 -20.17 -2.50 0.32
N ASP A 127 -20.75 -2.58 1.51
CA ASP A 127 -20.01 -2.64 2.77
C ASP A 127 -19.60 -4.07 3.15
N VAL A 128 -18.92 -4.21 4.28
CA VAL A 128 -18.50 -5.52 4.85
C VAL A 128 -19.67 -6.49 5.09
N SER A 129 -20.91 -5.99 5.20
CA SER A 129 -22.13 -6.80 5.33
C SER A 129 -22.72 -7.21 3.98
N ASN A 130 -22.02 -6.91 2.88
CA ASN A 130 -22.49 -7.11 1.50
C ASN A 130 -23.76 -6.33 1.16
N THR A 131 -24.01 -5.20 1.86
CA THR A 131 -25.15 -4.32 1.62
C THR A 131 -24.76 -3.23 0.63
N VAL A 132 -25.54 -3.06 -0.46
CA VAL A 132 -25.32 -1.97 -1.40
C VAL A 132 -25.73 -0.64 -0.75
N PHE A 133 -24.76 0.28 -0.65
CA PHE A 133 -24.97 1.61 -0.08
C PHE A 133 -24.94 2.74 -1.12
N SER A 134 -24.37 2.50 -2.32
CA SER A 134 -24.41 3.44 -3.45
C SER A 134 -24.42 2.73 -4.79
N ASN A 135 -25.02 3.40 -5.80
CA ASN A 135 -25.00 3.03 -7.21
C ASN A 135 -24.37 4.11 -8.09
N ASP A 136 -23.66 5.06 -7.49
CA ASP A 136 -22.96 6.13 -8.21
C ASP A 136 -21.59 5.65 -8.69
N SER A 137 -21.03 6.28 -9.71
CA SER A 137 -19.66 5.99 -10.18
C SER A 137 -18.57 6.50 -9.23
N VAL A 138 -18.92 7.33 -8.25
CA VAL A 138 -18.02 7.95 -7.27
C VAL A 138 -18.67 7.91 -5.90
N VAL A 139 -17.90 7.54 -4.87
CA VAL A 139 -18.30 7.57 -3.46
C VAL A 139 -17.26 8.32 -2.64
N THR A 140 -17.65 8.83 -1.47
CA THR A 140 -16.68 9.39 -0.53
C THR A 140 -15.83 8.27 0.05
N PHE A 141 -14.52 8.44 0.00
CA PHE A 141 -13.58 7.51 0.62
C PHE A 141 -13.34 7.87 2.09
N ASN A 142 -13.48 6.87 2.98
CA ASN A 142 -13.17 6.99 4.39
C ASN A 142 -12.18 5.87 4.76
N PRO A 143 -10.95 6.18 5.15
CA PRO A 143 -9.99 5.19 5.62
C PRO A 143 -10.55 4.32 6.75
N GLY A 144 -10.12 3.06 6.82
CA GLY A 144 -10.63 2.08 7.78
C GLY A 144 -12.00 1.48 7.43
N GLN A 145 -12.64 1.95 6.35
CA GLN A 145 -13.89 1.35 5.83
C GLN A 145 -13.56 0.40 4.67
N PHE A 146 -14.24 -0.75 4.65
CA PHE A 146 -14.18 -1.70 3.54
C PHE A 146 -15.15 -1.31 2.43
N TYR A 147 -14.67 -1.34 1.19
CA TYR A 147 -15.47 -1.11 -0.03
C TYR A 147 -15.32 -2.33 -0.94
N ASP A 148 -16.43 -3.00 -1.25
CA ASP A 148 -16.55 -3.98 -2.32
C ASP A 148 -17.33 -3.36 -3.47
N PHE A 149 -16.73 -3.36 -4.63
CA PHE A 149 -17.29 -2.73 -5.82
C PHE A 149 -17.56 -3.76 -6.93
N GLU A 150 -18.73 -3.68 -7.53
CA GLU A 150 -19.11 -4.45 -8.70
C GLU A 150 -19.64 -3.52 -9.77
N ILE A 151 -19.16 -3.69 -11.00
CA ILE A 151 -19.72 -3.10 -12.21
C ILE A 151 -20.39 -4.19 -13.04
N VAL A 152 -21.59 -3.91 -13.56
CA VAL A 152 -22.32 -4.78 -14.48
C VAL A 152 -22.71 -3.96 -15.70
N ASP A 153 -22.42 -4.46 -16.90
CA ASP A 153 -22.84 -3.84 -18.16
C ASP A 153 -24.25 -4.30 -18.59
N ASP A 154 -24.77 -3.73 -19.69
CA ASP A 154 -26.11 -4.05 -20.23
C ASP A 154 -26.27 -5.52 -20.65
N LYS A 155 -25.18 -6.24 -20.90
CA LYS A 155 -25.16 -7.66 -21.28
C LYS A 155 -24.92 -8.60 -20.10
N GLY A 156 -24.79 -8.06 -18.88
CA GLY A 156 -24.55 -8.81 -17.68
C GLY A 156 -23.09 -9.19 -17.46
N CYS A 157 -22.16 -8.64 -18.24
CA CYS A 157 -20.74 -8.79 -17.99
C CYS A 157 -20.35 -8.00 -16.77
N ASN A 158 -19.60 -8.60 -15.83
CA ASN A 158 -19.26 -7.94 -14.59
C ASN A 158 -17.75 -8.01 -14.28
N LEU A 159 -17.29 -7.04 -13.52
CA LEU A 159 -16.01 -7.03 -12.85
C LEU A 159 -16.22 -6.62 -11.39
N ARG A 160 -15.33 -7.10 -10.53
CA ARG A 160 -15.30 -6.74 -9.11
C ARG A 160 -13.91 -6.33 -8.70
N ASP A 161 -13.88 -5.45 -7.73
CA ASP A 161 -12.67 -5.01 -7.05
C ASP A 161 -13.01 -4.63 -5.60
N SER A 162 -12.03 -4.57 -4.73
CA SER A 162 -12.27 -4.21 -3.33
C SER A 162 -11.11 -3.40 -2.77
N ILE A 163 -11.42 -2.49 -1.87
CA ILE A 163 -10.43 -1.65 -1.20
C ILE A 163 -10.66 -1.62 0.31
N PHE A 164 -9.58 -1.76 1.04
CA PHE A 164 -9.53 -1.57 2.48
C PHE A 164 -8.17 -0.95 2.84
N LEU A 165 -8.18 0.33 3.19
CA LEU A 165 -6.99 1.06 3.61
C LEU A 165 -7.10 1.38 5.10
N LEU A 166 -6.12 0.96 5.88
CA LEU A 166 -6.00 1.25 7.30
C LEU A 166 -4.54 1.53 7.63
N VAL A 167 -4.29 2.70 8.20
CA VAL A 167 -3.00 3.03 8.82
C VAL A 167 -3.07 2.76 10.30
N ASP A 168 -2.20 1.89 10.78
CA ASP A 168 -2.04 1.65 12.21
C ASP A 168 -0.59 1.27 12.54
N PHE A 169 -0.13 1.73 13.70
CA PHE A 169 1.19 1.40 14.22
C PHE A 169 1.25 1.59 15.74
N SER A 170 2.25 1.00 16.35
CA SER A 170 2.60 1.17 17.74
C SER A 170 4.04 1.62 17.90
N VAL A 171 4.35 2.24 19.04
CA VAL A 171 5.69 2.64 19.45
C VAL A 171 5.97 2.06 20.84
N ASP A 172 7.22 1.70 21.10
CA ASP A 172 7.63 1.15 22.39
C ASP A 172 7.68 2.20 23.52
N LYS A 173 7.90 3.48 23.16
CA LYS A 173 7.99 4.60 24.13
C LYS A 173 7.36 5.87 23.52
N PHE A 174 6.46 6.50 24.27
CA PHE A 174 5.87 7.80 23.92
C PHE A 174 6.57 8.99 24.58
N ILE A 175 7.38 8.71 25.62
CA ILE A 175 8.08 9.70 26.42
C ILE A 175 9.42 9.13 26.88
N GLY A 176 10.43 9.97 26.94
CA GLY A 176 11.75 9.60 27.47
C GLY A 176 12.73 10.77 27.42
N ASN A 177 13.90 10.55 28.00
CA ASN A 177 14.96 11.56 28.01
C ASN A 177 15.80 11.47 26.74
N VAL A 178 16.32 12.61 26.30
CA VAL A 178 17.29 12.73 25.20
C VAL A 178 18.63 12.05 25.54
N PRO A 179 19.28 11.28 24.64
CA PRO A 179 18.74 10.84 23.35
C PRO A 179 17.65 9.78 23.53
N LEU A 180 16.51 9.93 22.82
CA LEU A 180 15.40 9.00 22.90
C LEU A 180 15.35 8.13 21.66
N THR A 181 15.76 6.86 21.80
CA THR A 181 15.57 5.85 20.76
C THR A 181 14.18 5.22 20.92
N ILE A 182 13.41 5.22 19.83
CA ILE A 182 12.10 4.57 19.73
C ILE A 182 12.12 3.46 18.69
N GLN A 183 11.32 2.42 18.91
CA GLN A 183 11.10 1.34 17.96
C GLN A 183 9.64 1.36 17.50
N LEU A 184 9.43 1.43 16.19
CA LEU A 184 8.11 1.47 15.57
C LEU A 184 7.74 0.08 15.05
N THR A 185 6.47 -0.28 15.23
CA THR A 185 5.89 -1.51 14.69
C THR A 185 4.68 -1.13 13.85
N ASN A 186 4.83 -1.28 12.53
CA ASN A 186 3.76 -1.03 11.57
C ASN A 186 2.78 -2.20 11.53
N THR A 187 1.48 -1.90 11.59
CA THR A 187 0.37 -2.87 11.50
C THR A 187 -0.65 -2.47 10.43
N SER A 188 -0.27 -1.51 9.57
CA SER A 188 -1.08 -1.02 8.47
C SER A 188 -1.31 -2.08 7.38
N THR A 189 -2.28 -1.84 6.51
CA THR A 189 -2.47 -2.60 5.27
C THR A 189 -1.29 -2.41 4.32
N GLU A 190 -1.21 -3.20 3.23
CA GLU A 190 -0.14 -3.11 2.24
C GLU A 190 -0.19 -1.78 1.46
N GLY A 191 0.98 -1.26 1.08
CA GLY A 191 1.13 -0.04 0.29
C GLY A 191 2.52 0.58 0.41
N LEU A 192 2.62 1.85 0.02
CA LEU A 192 3.83 2.66 0.16
C LEU A 192 3.76 3.42 1.49
N TYR A 193 4.77 3.23 2.34
CA TYR A 193 4.87 3.82 3.68
C TYR A 193 5.82 5.00 3.66
N GLU A 194 5.43 6.08 4.35
CA GLU A 194 6.29 7.24 4.62
C GLU A 194 6.12 7.67 6.08
N TRP A 195 7.17 7.47 6.88
CA TRP A 195 7.28 7.98 8.24
C TRP A 195 7.83 9.39 8.22
N ASN A 196 7.24 10.26 9.03
CA ASN A 196 7.73 11.62 9.27
C ASN A 196 7.96 11.80 10.77
N PHE A 197 9.21 12.12 11.15
CA PHE A 197 9.63 12.25 12.55
C PHE A 197 9.44 13.69 13.10
N ASP A 198 8.87 14.60 12.31
CA ASP A 198 8.57 16.01 12.68
C ASP A 198 9.82 16.88 12.99
N ASN A 199 10.97 16.48 12.48
CA ASN A 199 12.23 17.22 12.58
C ASN A 199 12.96 17.38 11.23
N GLY A 200 12.25 17.07 10.13
CA GLY A 200 12.74 17.11 8.76
C GLY A 200 13.32 15.79 8.26
N GLU A 201 13.34 14.75 9.08
CA GLU A 201 13.74 13.39 8.68
C GLU A 201 12.54 12.51 8.42
N THR A 202 12.68 11.59 7.46
CA THR A 202 11.65 10.62 7.04
C THR A 202 12.25 9.24 6.86
N SER A 203 11.40 8.19 6.85
CA SER A 203 11.80 6.82 6.51
C SER A 203 10.70 6.10 5.75
N ASN A 204 11.10 5.20 4.83
CA ASN A 204 10.19 4.30 4.12
C ASN A 204 10.33 2.84 4.60
N ASP A 205 11.08 2.60 5.66
CA ASP A 205 11.21 1.27 6.26
C ASP A 205 9.89 0.83 6.87
N PHE A 206 9.59 -0.47 6.81
CA PHE A 206 8.34 -0.99 7.36
C PHE A 206 8.26 -0.83 8.89
N ASN A 207 9.36 -1.11 9.60
CA ASN A 207 9.49 -0.97 11.06
C ASN A 207 10.78 -0.22 11.40
N PRO A 208 10.82 1.12 11.30
CA PRO A 208 12.03 1.86 11.58
C PRO A 208 12.34 1.91 13.08
N ILE A 209 13.64 2.08 13.37
CA ILE A 209 14.14 2.51 14.67
C ILE A 209 14.65 3.93 14.47
N TYR A 210 14.25 4.84 15.35
CA TYR A 210 14.61 6.25 15.24
C TYR A 210 15.09 6.81 16.58
N GLU A 211 16.05 7.74 16.54
CA GLU A 211 16.59 8.40 17.72
C GLU A 211 16.40 9.92 17.64
N TYR A 212 15.69 10.47 18.62
CA TYR A 212 15.56 11.91 18.80
C TYR A 212 16.73 12.43 19.65
N GLU A 213 17.54 13.32 19.06
CA GLU A 213 18.71 13.90 19.68
C GLU A 213 18.44 15.24 20.42
N SER A 214 17.24 15.79 20.26
CA SER A 214 16.87 17.09 20.84
C SER A 214 15.57 17.01 21.64
N VAL A 215 15.50 17.82 22.68
CA VAL A 215 14.27 18.00 23.50
C VAL A 215 13.17 18.60 22.66
N GLY A 216 11.95 18.09 22.78
CA GLY A 216 10.80 18.60 22.04
C GLY A 216 9.60 17.71 22.13
N SER A 217 8.48 18.20 21.59
CA SER A 217 7.26 17.46 21.34
C SER A 217 7.15 17.27 19.82
N TYR A 218 7.15 16.03 19.37
CA TYR A 218 7.22 15.66 17.96
C TYR A 218 5.94 14.96 17.54
N ASN A 219 5.33 15.42 16.43
CA ASN A 219 4.16 14.79 15.81
C ASN A 219 4.64 13.71 14.84
N LEU A 220 4.99 12.53 15.37
CA LEU A 220 5.36 11.39 14.56
C LEU A 220 4.16 10.91 13.75
N SER A 221 4.29 10.86 12.42
CA SER A 221 3.22 10.35 11.56
C SER A 221 3.69 9.24 10.63
N LEU A 222 2.75 8.36 10.27
CA LEU A 222 2.87 7.38 9.21
C LEU A 222 1.81 7.67 8.18
N GLN A 223 2.22 7.95 6.95
CA GLN A 223 1.36 8.01 5.78
C GLN A 223 1.45 6.70 5.00
N LEU A 224 0.31 6.21 4.52
CA LEU A 224 0.19 5.05 3.65
C LEU A 224 -0.53 5.44 2.38
N THR A 225 0.02 5.03 1.23
CA THR A 225 -0.63 5.14 -0.08
C THR A 225 -0.77 3.74 -0.67
N ASP A 226 -1.98 3.32 -1.03
CA ASP A 226 -2.25 2.02 -1.63
C ASP A 226 -2.10 2.02 -3.16
N GLU A 227 -2.40 0.88 -3.80
CA GLU A 227 -2.34 0.72 -5.26
C GLU A 227 -3.39 1.54 -6.04
N HIS A 228 -4.46 2.00 -5.37
CA HIS A 228 -5.52 2.85 -5.93
C HIS A 228 -5.25 4.35 -5.71
N GLU A 229 -4.03 4.71 -5.28
CA GLU A 229 -3.65 6.08 -4.90
C GLU A 229 -4.47 6.66 -3.73
N CYS A 230 -5.12 5.80 -2.93
CA CYS A 230 -5.78 6.20 -1.70
C CYS A 230 -4.74 6.43 -0.59
N VAL A 231 -4.93 7.50 0.16
CA VAL A 231 -4.00 7.91 1.21
C VAL A 231 -4.72 7.93 2.56
N ASP A 232 -4.03 7.44 3.58
CA ASP A 232 -4.42 7.57 4.98
C ASP A 232 -3.20 7.93 5.82
N GLU A 233 -3.40 8.60 6.96
CA GLU A 233 -2.34 9.03 7.85
C GLU A 233 -2.75 8.86 9.31
N LYS A 234 -1.82 8.35 10.13
CA LYS A 234 -1.96 8.32 11.58
C LYS A 234 -0.82 9.09 12.21
N THR A 235 -1.15 9.97 13.17
CA THR A 235 -0.20 10.78 13.94
C THR A 235 -0.31 10.48 15.42
N ILE A 236 0.85 10.41 16.09
CA ILE A 236 0.97 10.34 17.55
C ILE A 236 2.00 11.38 18.03
N VAL A 237 1.95 11.72 19.30
CA VAL A 237 2.93 12.64 19.91
C VAL A 237 4.00 11.86 20.65
N ILE A 238 5.28 12.22 20.41
CA ILE A 238 6.44 11.74 21.14
C ILE A 238 7.02 12.88 21.95
N GLU A 239 7.11 12.72 23.27
CA GLU A 239 7.65 13.72 24.19
C GLU A 239 9.11 13.37 24.55
N VAL A 240 10.05 14.14 24.03
CA VAL A 240 11.46 14.04 24.34
C VAL A 240 11.82 15.07 25.40
N GLN A 241 12.13 14.58 26.58
CA GLN A 241 12.42 15.42 27.75
C GLN A 241 13.92 15.65 27.91
N GLY A 242 14.29 16.80 28.44
CA GLY A 242 15.61 17.02 28.98
C GLY A 242 15.79 16.21 30.26
N PHE A 243 17.04 15.94 30.58
CA PHE A 243 17.35 15.35 31.86
C PHE A 243 17.15 16.40 32.97
N ASP A 244 16.23 16.15 33.89
CA ASP A 244 16.06 17.03 35.06
C ASP A 244 17.18 16.74 36.07
N LEU A 245 18.25 17.50 35.98
CA LEU A 245 19.38 17.42 36.91
C LEU A 245 18.97 17.79 38.36
N SER A 246 17.78 18.37 38.58
CA SER A 246 17.29 18.68 39.92
C SER A 246 16.77 17.46 40.68
N ILE A 247 16.35 16.41 39.94
CA ILE A 247 15.76 15.20 40.54
C ILE A 247 16.83 14.21 41.02
N ASN A 248 18.03 14.21 40.43
CA ASN A 248 19.09 13.31 40.86
C ASN A 248 19.78 13.86 42.11
N ASN A 249 19.27 13.55 43.28
CA ASN A 249 19.84 13.56 44.63
C ASN A 249 21.25 14.17 44.81
N TRP A 250 21.57 15.24 44.05
CA TRP A 250 22.80 15.99 44.29
C TRP A 250 22.80 16.62 45.71
N GLU A 251 21.63 16.64 46.38
CA GLU A 251 21.52 17.04 47.78
C GLU A 251 22.05 15.98 48.73
N GLU A 252 22.11 14.70 48.29
CA GLU A 252 22.62 13.57 49.07
C GLU A 252 24.05 13.16 48.67
N MET A 253 24.76 14.00 47.90
CA MET A 253 26.15 13.68 47.57
C MET A 253 26.98 13.51 48.83
N PHE A 254 27.82 12.46 48.79
CA PHE A 254 28.82 12.25 49.86
C PHE A 254 29.66 13.50 50.03
N ASN A 255 29.60 14.10 51.21
CA ASN A 255 30.37 15.29 51.57
C ASN A 255 31.76 14.94 52.15
N ALA A 256 32.15 13.67 52.07
CA ALA A 256 33.42 13.16 52.53
C ALA A 256 33.87 11.94 51.72
N PHE A 257 35.15 11.82 51.40
CA PHE A 257 35.72 10.67 50.73
C PHE A 257 37.16 10.40 51.26
N SER A 258 37.61 9.15 51.08
CA SER A 258 38.92 8.71 51.52
C SER A 258 39.55 7.82 50.42
N PRO A 259 40.50 8.34 49.62
CA PRO A 259 41.14 7.57 48.53
C PRO A 259 42.19 6.59 49.07
N ASN A 260 41.77 5.65 49.93
CA ASN A 260 42.61 4.65 50.55
C ASN A 260 42.66 3.31 49.79
N GLY A 261 41.83 3.16 48.74
CA GLY A 261 41.81 1.98 47.87
C GLY A 261 41.01 0.80 48.42
N ASP A 262 40.14 1.01 49.41
CA ASP A 262 39.28 -0.03 49.98
C ASP A 262 37.99 -0.30 49.17
N GLY A 263 37.75 0.49 48.15
CA GLY A 263 36.55 0.41 47.27
C GLY A 263 35.34 1.15 47.83
N ILE A 264 35.45 1.86 48.94
CA ILE A 264 34.38 2.61 49.59
C ILE A 264 34.71 4.10 49.63
N ASN A 265 33.96 4.93 48.90
CA ASN A 265 34.19 6.37 48.88
C ASN A 265 35.61 6.81 48.53
N ASP A 266 36.28 6.08 47.64
CA ASP A 266 37.65 6.38 47.20
C ASP A 266 37.74 7.61 46.27
N SER A 267 36.65 8.13 45.83
CA SER A 267 36.62 9.28 44.90
C SER A 267 35.38 10.12 45.08
N PHE A 268 35.51 11.39 44.72
CA PHE A 268 34.39 12.33 44.59
C PHE A 268 34.02 12.48 43.15
N SER A 269 32.72 12.23 42.79
CA SER A 269 32.18 12.33 41.46
C SER A 269 30.74 12.85 41.49
N PHE A 270 30.31 13.38 40.38
CA PHE A 270 28.90 13.59 40.09
C PHE A 270 28.42 12.37 39.31
N GLU A 271 27.37 11.69 39.79
CA GLU A 271 26.91 10.43 39.14
C GLU A 271 26.52 10.65 37.66
N GLU A 272 26.64 9.58 36.87
CA GLU A 272 26.49 9.54 35.41
C GLU A 272 25.28 10.32 34.89
N ASN A 273 25.51 11.26 33.97
CA ASN A 273 24.47 12.06 33.33
C ASN A 273 24.75 12.22 31.84
N ASN A 274 24.07 11.43 31.03
CA ASN A 274 24.18 11.46 29.57
C ASN A 274 23.48 12.67 28.93
N ALA A 275 22.78 13.50 29.72
CA ALA A 275 22.00 14.62 29.22
C ALA A 275 22.68 16.00 29.45
N ILE A 276 23.98 16.00 29.70
CA ILE A 276 24.77 17.22 29.88
C ILE A 276 25.47 17.57 28.58
N SER A 277 25.28 18.80 28.11
CA SER A 277 25.97 19.33 26.92
C SER A 277 27.29 20.00 27.27
N GLU A 278 27.37 20.67 28.45
CA GLU A 278 28.57 21.28 28.97
C GLU A 278 28.69 20.97 30.48
N PHE A 279 29.87 20.68 30.93
CA PHE A 279 30.13 20.36 32.33
C PHE A 279 31.49 20.90 32.81
N SER A 280 31.53 21.43 34.01
CA SER A 280 32.78 21.83 34.64
C SER A 280 32.70 21.77 36.17
N VAL A 281 33.75 21.25 36.80
CA VAL A 281 33.92 21.29 38.23
C VAL A 281 35.26 21.93 38.58
N LYS A 282 35.23 22.76 39.60
CA LYS A 282 36.43 23.41 40.18
C LYS A 282 36.50 23.10 41.65
N ILE A 283 37.66 22.64 42.15
CA ILE A 283 37.93 22.36 43.57
C ILE A 283 38.87 23.45 44.11
N PHE A 284 38.51 23.98 45.21
CA PHE A 284 39.28 25.03 45.91
C PHE A 284 39.69 24.59 47.32
N ASN A 285 40.88 24.98 47.77
CA ASN A 285 41.26 24.84 49.17
C ASN A 285 40.58 25.91 50.05
N ARG A 286 40.79 25.83 51.35
CA ARG A 286 40.24 26.74 52.34
C ARG A 286 40.61 28.24 52.14
N TRP A 287 41.68 28.48 51.39
CA TRP A 287 42.13 29.84 51.06
C TRP A 287 41.61 30.36 49.73
N GLY A 288 40.76 29.60 49.07
CA GLY A 288 40.16 29.97 47.79
C GLY A 288 41.08 29.69 46.58
N SER A 289 42.22 28.99 46.76
CA SER A 289 43.06 28.66 45.64
C SER A 289 42.52 27.41 44.92
N LEU A 290 42.45 27.46 43.59
CA LEU A 290 42.03 26.35 42.73
C LEU A 290 43.10 25.21 42.84
N VAL A 291 42.71 24.02 43.21
CA VAL A 291 43.60 22.87 43.37
C VAL A 291 43.37 21.77 42.33
N TYR A 292 42.16 21.67 41.77
CA TYR A 292 41.83 20.75 40.71
C TYR A 292 40.60 21.25 39.89
N SER A 293 40.48 20.78 38.65
CA SER A 293 39.25 20.98 37.85
C SER A 293 39.16 19.94 36.74
N TRP A 294 37.94 19.67 36.32
CA TRP A 294 37.66 18.77 35.18
C TRP A 294 36.37 19.20 34.43
N THR A 295 36.19 18.66 33.22
CA THR A 295 35.06 18.93 32.36
C THR A 295 34.33 17.66 31.89
N ASP A 296 34.83 16.47 32.23
CA ASP A 296 34.18 15.19 31.97
C ASP A 296 33.16 14.90 33.05
N PRO A 297 31.87 14.81 32.81
CA PRO A 297 30.85 14.52 33.81
C PRO A 297 31.04 13.16 34.51
N ASN A 298 31.73 12.23 33.84
CA ASN A 298 31.99 10.88 34.37
C ASN A 298 33.34 10.77 35.17
N PHE A 299 34.06 11.87 35.26
CA PHE A 299 35.35 11.87 35.97
C PHE A 299 35.16 11.73 37.49
N LYS A 300 36.05 10.92 38.08
CA LYS A 300 36.10 10.67 39.53
C LYS A 300 37.38 11.24 40.10
N TRP A 301 37.23 12.28 40.91
CA TRP A 301 38.38 12.93 41.54
C TRP A 301 38.82 12.16 42.79
N ASN A 302 40.11 11.78 42.86
CA ASN A 302 40.72 10.98 43.88
C ASN A 302 41.58 11.78 44.91
N GLY A 303 41.35 13.09 45.02
CA GLY A 303 42.05 13.92 46.00
C GLY A 303 43.45 14.40 45.59
N LEU A 304 43.81 14.25 44.30
CA LEU A 304 45.10 14.71 43.78
C LEU A 304 44.98 16.19 43.30
N SER A 305 46.12 16.89 43.36
CA SER A 305 46.30 18.22 42.76
C SER A 305 46.50 18.11 41.24
N PHE A 306 46.61 19.28 40.55
CA PHE A 306 46.98 19.30 39.13
C PHE A 306 48.33 18.63 38.82
N ASP A 307 49.27 18.71 39.78
CA ASP A 307 50.60 18.14 39.62
C ASP A 307 50.69 16.63 39.99
N GLY A 308 49.54 16.05 40.37
CA GLY A 308 49.41 14.65 40.76
C GLY A 308 49.84 14.36 42.20
N ASP A 309 50.09 15.38 43.00
CA ASP A 309 50.44 15.25 44.42
C ASP A 309 49.19 15.03 45.28
N ASN A 310 49.30 14.23 46.35
CA ASN A 310 48.25 14.10 47.35
C ASN A 310 47.97 15.43 48.01
N LEU A 311 46.73 15.87 48.02
CA LEU A 311 46.31 17.02 48.79
C LEU A 311 46.24 16.64 50.28
N THR A 312 46.36 17.63 51.15
CA THR A 312 46.29 17.42 52.61
C THR A 312 44.87 17.11 53.05
N GLU A 313 44.71 16.30 54.10
CA GLU A 313 43.41 16.12 54.75
C GLU A 313 42.79 17.46 55.13
N GLY A 314 41.47 17.57 54.93
CA GLY A 314 40.71 18.74 55.25
C GLY A 314 39.51 19.01 54.36
N VAL A 315 38.94 20.19 54.58
CA VAL A 315 37.76 20.62 53.82
C VAL A 315 38.18 21.38 52.58
N TYR A 316 37.63 20.96 51.43
CA TYR A 316 37.73 21.59 50.14
C TYR A 316 36.34 22.09 49.72
N TYR A 317 36.30 23.06 48.82
CA TYR A 317 35.07 23.60 48.29
C TYR A 317 34.99 23.33 46.81
N TYR A 318 33.79 23.00 46.32
CA TYR A 318 33.59 22.79 44.90
C TYR A 318 32.60 23.78 44.34
N LEU A 319 32.81 24.10 43.07
CA LEU A 319 31.84 24.79 42.19
C LEU A 319 31.66 23.92 40.96
N MET A 320 30.42 23.47 40.74
CA MET A 320 30.02 22.71 39.55
C MET A 320 29.08 23.57 38.71
N ASN A 321 29.36 23.65 37.44
CA ASN A 321 28.46 24.20 36.45
C ASN A 321 28.18 23.15 35.39
N ALA A 322 26.91 23.00 35.00
CA ALA A 322 26.49 22.14 33.93
C ALA A 322 25.44 22.88 33.05
N THR A 323 25.44 22.58 31.76
CA THR A 323 24.38 22.93 30.85
C THR A 323 23.70 21.66 30.42
N GLY A 324 22.41 21.54 30.62
CA GLY A 324 21.64 20.41 30.10
C GLY A 324 21.52 20.48 28.58
N GLN A 325 21.19 19.37 27.94
CA GLN A 325 20.83 19.38 26.49
C GLN A 325 19.57 20.20 26.21
N ASP A 326 18.75 20.49 27.23
CA ASP A 326 17.64 21.44 27.22
C ASP A 326 18.07 22.91 27.23
N GLY A 327 19.38 23.19 27.33
CA GLY A 327 19.96 24.52 27.43
C GLY A 327 19.85 25.18 28.81
N GLN A 328 19.32 24.47 29.84
CA GLN A 328 19.26 25.00 31.19
C GLN A 328 20.61 24.97 31.87
N LEU A 329 20.90 26.04 32.65
CA LEU A 329 22.14 26.15 33.41
C LEU A 329 21.92 25.67 34.86
N TYR A 330 22.79 24.83 35.32
CA TYR A 330 22.82 24.28 36.69
C TYR A 330 24.11 24.67 37.37
N GLU A 331 24.01 25.28 38.56
CA GLU A 331 25.14 25.59 39.41
C GLU A 331 24.96 24.92 40.76
N LYS A 332 25.99 24.20 41.21
CA LYS A 332 26.05 23.65 42.54
C LYS A 332 27.39 23.99 43.20
N LYS A 333 27.32 24.39 44.46
CA LYS A 333 28.49 24.66 45.30
C LYS A 333 28.31 23.99 46.65
N GLY A 334 29.40 23.50 47.17
CA GLY A 334 29.39 22.85 48.45
C GLY A 334 30.79 22.61 48.97
N SER A 335 30.87 21.87 50.04
CA SER A 335 32.15 21.44 50.64
C SER A 335 32.27 19.93 50.62
N ILE A 336 33.51 19.46 50.48
CA ILE A 336 33.85 18.06 50.54
C ILE A 336 35.06 17.85 51.50
N SER A 337 34.98 16.85 52.35
CA SER A 337 36.05 16.52 53.31
C SER A 337 36.89 15.38 52.73
N LEU A 338 38.21 15.60 52.64
CA LEU A 338 39.18 14.60 52.22
C LEU A 338 39.87 14.04 53.47
N PHE A 339 39.88 12.72 53.57
CA PHE A 339 40.55 11.93 54.62
C PHE A 339 41.46 10.87 53.96
N PHE A 340 42.47 10.38 54.74
CA PHE A 340 43.32 9.27 54.31
C PHE A 340 43.28 8.15 55.32
#